data_e9ffcd4e2c9ae9d8f1530130a0c3c385
#
_entry.id   e9ffcd4e2c9ae9d8f1530130a0c3c385
#
_cell.length_a   1.000
_cell.length_b   1.000
_cell.length_c   1.000
_cell.angle_alpha   90.00
_cell.angle_beta   90.00
_cell.angle_gamma   90.00
#
_symmetry.space_group_name_H-M   'P 1'
#
loop_
_entity.id
_entity.type
_entity.pdbx_description
1 polymer ?
#
loop_
_entity_poly.entity_id
_entity_poly.type
_entity_poly.pdbx_seq_one_letter_code
_entity_poly.pdbx_strand_id
1 'polypeptide(L)'
;YPLPLHDALPTSIRRDGTWTYQGSPIGRKPLVRLFSRVLRRDLDQRYYLVTPVEKIDVTVEDAPFMAVEMEVSGAGRDQSLVFRTNVDDVVACGPEHPVRFEPEAETGGLKPYLHVRGRLEALVTRALYYDLVELAVEEDDRLGVWSKGHFFVIAG
;
A
#
# COMPACT_ATOMS: atom_id res chain seq x y z
N TYR A 1 -8.53 28.84 -10.40
CA TYR A 1 -8.65 29.39 -9.06
C TYR A 1 -7.47 28.91 -8.20
N PRO A 2 -6.63 29.87 -7.81
CA PRO A 2 -5.49 29.49 -6.98
C PRO A 2 -5.94 29.25 -5.54
N LEU A 3 -5.68 28.04 -5.04
CA LEU A 3 -5.92 27.72 -3.65
C LEU A 3 -4.75 28.23 -2.81
N PRO A 4 -5.02 28.77 -1.63
CA PRO A 4 -3.94 29.12 -0.71
C PRO A 4 -3.12 27.87 -0.39
N LEU A 5 -1.81 27.97 -0.52
CA LEU A 5 -0.93 26.82 -0.31
C LEU A 5 -0.93 26.32 1.14
N HIS A 6 -1.25 27.23 2.07
CA HIS A 6 -1.32 26.88 3.49
C HIS A 6 -2.67 26.32 3.89
N ASP A 7 -3.62 26.35 2.97
CA ASP A 7 -4.93 25.78 3.23
C ASP A 7 -4.83 24.28 3.40
N ALA A 8 -5.79 23.70 4.12
CA ALA A 8 -5.86 22.25 4.19
C ALA A 8 -5.78 21.73 2.77
N LEU A 9 -4.83 20.86 2.49
CA LEU A 9 -4.60 20.36 1.15
C LEU A 9 -5.90 19.87 0.56
N PRO A 10 -6.26 20.33 -0.65
CA PRO A 10 -7.54 19.96 -1.22
C PRO A 10 -7.65 18.45 -1.44
N THR A 11 -6.53 17.76 -1.70
CA THR A 11 -6.54 16.32 -1.95
C THR A 11 -5.77 15.60 -0.87
N SER A 12 -6.41 14.58 -0.27
CA SER A 12 -5.74 13.76 0.72
C SER A 12 -6.21 12.31 0.59
N ILE A 13 -5.36 11.41 1.10
CA ILE A 13 -5.67 9.99 1.21
C ILE A 13 -5.62 9.67 2.70
N ARG A 14 -6.75 9.29 3.26
CA ARG A 14 -6.85 8.98 4.69
C ARG A 14 -6.21 7.63 4.99
N ARG A 15 -6.01 7.39 6.27
CA ARG A 15 -5.42 6.16 6.77
C ARG A 15 -6.17 4.91 6.33
N ASP A 16 -7.49 5.00 6.16
CA ASP A 16 -8.33 3.90 5.71
C ASP A 16 -8.38 3.74 4.18
N GLY A 17 -7.62 4.56 3.46
CA GLY A 17 -7.57 4.51 2.00
C GLY A 17 -8.57 5.41 1.30
N THR A 18 -9.39 6.15 2.04
CA THR A 18 -10.38 7.06 1.45
C THR A 18 -9.69 8.29 0.87
N TRP A 19 -9.98 8.57 -0.39
CA TRP A 19 -9.52 9.80 -1.05
C TRP A 19 -10.51 10.92 -0.76
N THR A 20 -10.00 12.08 -0.40
CA THR A 20 -10.83 13.25 -0.12
C THR A 20 -10.40 14.43 -0.96
N TYR A 21 -11.35 15.31 -1.24
CA TYR A 21 -11.11 16.58 -1.87
C TYR A 21 -11.81 17.66 -1.04
N GLN A 22 -11.05 18.65 -0.57
CA GLN A 22 -11.55 19.71 0.31
C GLN A 22 -12.32 19.15 1.52
N GLY A 23 -11.79 18.05 2.08
CA GLY A 23 -12.34 17.44 3.28
C GLY A 23 -13.49 16.47 3.05
N SER A 24 -14.01 16.39 1.84
CA SER A 24 -15.12 15.49 1.52
C SER A 24 -14.65 14.26 0.78
N PRO A 25 -15.16 13.08 1.12
CA PRO A 25 -14.78 11.87 0.40
C PRO A 25 -15.17 11.93 -1.08
N ILE A 26 -14.27 11.43 -1.92
CA ILE A 26 -14.57 11.29 -3.35
C ILE A 26 -15.31 9.96 -3.52
N GLY A 27 -16.61 10.04 -3.78
CA GLY A 27 -17.44 8.85 -3.88
C GLY A 27 -17.40 8.13 -5.22
N ARG A 28 -16.79 8.75 -6.23
CA ARG A 28 -16.76 8.19 -7.58
C ARG A 28 -15.50 7.36 -7.77
N LYS A 29 -15.66 6.05 -7.67
CA LYS A 29 -14.54 5.13 -7.77
C LYS A 29 -13.73 5.25 -9.07
N PRO A 30 -14.35 5.43 -10.25
CA PRO A 30 -13.57 5.65 -11.47
C PRO A 30 -12.66 6.87 -11.41
N LEU A 31 -13.09 7.92 -10.71
CA LEU A 31 -12.29 9.13 -10.55
C LEU A 31 -11.09 8.86 -9.66
N VAL A 32 -11.30 8.14 -8.55
CA VAL A 32 -10.20 7.74 -7.66
C VAL A 32 -9.18 6.89 -8.41
N ARG A 33 -9.64 5.95 -9.23
CA ARG A 33 -8.74 5.13 -10.03
C ARG A 33 -7.94 5.95 -11.03
N LEU A 34 -8.57 6.95 -11.63
CA LEU A 34 -7.88 7.84 -12.56
C LEU A 34 -6.77 8.61 -11.84
N PHE A 35 -7.09 9.20 -10.69
CA PHE A 35 -6.10 9.93 -9.90
C PHE A 35 -4.96 9.03 -9.42
N SER A 36 -5.27 7.79 -9.05
CA SER A 36 -4.24 6.85 -8.59
C SER A 36 -3.19 6.57 -9.65
N ARG A 37 -3.56 6.65 -10.91
CA ARG A 37 -2.64 6.38 -12.03
C ARG A 37 -1.62 7.48 -12.24
N VAL A 38 -1.93 8.70 -11.81
CA VAL A 38 -1.00 9.84 -11.93
C VAL A 38 -0.40 10.21 -10.59
N LEU A 39 -0.66 9.42 -9.57
CA LEU A 39 -0.05 9.60 -8.25
C LEU A 39 1.41 9.18 -8.29
N ARG A 40 2.27 9.99 -7.67
CA ARG A 40 3.69 9.70 -7.56
C ARG A 40 4.23 10.16 -6.21
N ARG A 41 5.19 9.41 -5.68
CA ARG A 41 5.97 9.84 -4.52
C ARG A 41 7.35 10.21 -5.02
N ASP A 42 7.75 11.45 -4.79
CA ASP A 42 9.03 11.97 -5.27
C ASP A 42 10.17 11.70 -4.28
N LEU A 43 11.36 12.09 -4.65
CA LEU A 43 12.56 11.94 -3.82
C LEU A 43 12.47 12.69 -2.50
N ASP A 44 11.63 13.73 -2.44
CA ASP A 44 11.38 14.48 -1.20
C ASP A 44 10.46 13.72 -0.23
N GLN A 45 10.04 12.50 -0.59
CA GLN A 45 9.13 11.65 0.16
C GLN A 45 7.69 12.16 0.21
N ARG A 46 7.38 13.18 -0.57
CA ARG A 46 6.03 13.75 -0.65
C ARG A 46 5.28 13.19 -1.85
N TYR A 47 3.96 13.20 -1.76
CA TYR A 47 3.09 12.64 -2.78
C TYR A 47 2.49 13.74 -3.65
N TYR A 48 2.35 13.45 -4.94
CA TYR A 48 1.84 14.41 -5.92
C TYR A 48 0.99 13.71 -6.96
N LEU A 49 -0.04 14.42 -7.45
CA LEU A 49 -0.69 14.07 -8.69
C LEU A 49 0.06 14.81 -9.79
N VAL A 50 0.62 14.08 -10.73
CA VAL A 50 1.48 14.64 -11.77
C VAL A 50 0.85 14.42 -13.13
N THR A 51 0.57 15.53 -13.83
CA THR A 51 0.09 15.51 -15.21
C THR A 51 1.05 16.35 -16.05
N PRO A 52 0.91 16.34 -17.38
CA PRO A 52 1.79 17.16 -18.22
C PRO A 52 1.73 18.66 -17.92
N VAL A 53 0.63 19.13 -17.30
CA VAL A 53 0.43 20.55 -17.06
C VAL A 53 0.48 20.96 -15.60
N GLU A 54 0.42 19.99 -14.66
CA GLU A 54 0.32 20.29 -13.24
C GLU A 54 1.05 19.28 -12.37
N LYS A 55 1.44 19.74 -11.19
CA LYS A 55 1.94 18.90 -10.11
C LYS A 55 1.26 19.37 -8.84
N ILE A 56 0.36 18.54 -8.30
CA ILE A 56 -0.50 18.90 -7.18
C ILE A 56 -0.13 18.07 -5.96
N ASP A 57 0.09 18.71 -4.81
CA ASP A 57 0.36 18.04 -3.55
C ASP A 57 -0.81 17.17 -3.11
N VAL A 58 -0.48 16.00 -2.57
CA VAL A 58 -1.46 15.10 -1.94
C VAL A 58 -0.94 14.76 -0.55
N THR A 59 -1.77 14.95 0.46
CA THR A 59 -1.45 14.52 1.82
C THR A 59 -1.85 13.06 1.98
N VAL A 60 -0.91 12.22 2.38
CA VAL A 60 -1.17 10.79 2.59
C VAL A 60 -0.92 10.50 4.06
N GLU A 61 -1.95 10.06 4.77
CA GLU A 61 -1.85 9.84 6.23
C GLU A 61 -0.98 8.63 6.58
N ASP A 62 -1.01 7.58 5.76
CA ASP A 62 -0.20 6.39 6.01
C ASP A 62 0.34 5.89 4.67
N ALA A 63 -0.40 5.02 3.98
CA ALA A 63 -0.02 4.53 2.66
C ALA A 63 -0.99 5.06 1.60
N PRO A 64 -0.53 5.23 0.37
CA PRO A 64 -1.42 5.73 -0.68
C PRO A 64 -2.49 4.73 -1.11
N PHE A 65 -2.22 3.43 -0.90
CA PHE A 65 -3.16 2.36 -1.28
C PHE A 65 -3.38 1.40 -0.13
N MET A 66 -4.46 0.62 -0.24
CA MET A 66 -4.74 -0.49 0.68
C MET A 66 -4.78 -1.78 -0.13
N ALA A 67 -4.11 -2.82 0.36
CA ALA A 67 -4.27 -4.17 -0.21
C ALA A 67 -5.47 -4.80 0.49
N VAL A 68 -6.52 -5.07 -0.27
CA VAL A 68 -7.83 -5.44 0.28
C VAL A 68 -8.21 -6.89 0.01
N GLU A 69 -7.56 -7.54 -0.95
CA GLU A 69 -7.76 -8.96 -1.23
C GLU A 69 -6.44 -9.65 -1.49
N MET A 70 -6.38 -10.91 -1.15
CA MET A 70 -5.19 -11.73 -1.38
C MET A 70 -5.62 -13.10 -1.90
N GLU A 71 -4.97 -13.53 -2.96
CA GLU A 71 -5.16 -14.87 -3.50
C GLU A 71 -3.87 -15.67 -3.28
N VAL A 72 -4.00 -16.85 -2.72
CA VAL A 72 -2.88 -17.74 -2.41
C VAL A 72 -2.89 -18.91 -3.38
N SER A 73 -1.77 -19.18 -4.02
CA SER A 73 -1.60 -20.36 -4.85
C SER A 73 -0.30 -21.07 -4.51
N GLY A 74 -0.27 -22.39 -4.74
CA GLY A 74 0.88 -23.20 -4.37
C GLY A 74 1.00 -23.38 -2.86
N ALA A 75 2.09 -24.00 -2.44
CA ALA A 75 2.35 -24.26 -1.02
C ALA A 75 3.85 -24.27 -0.76
N GLY A 76 4.23 -24.03 0.50
CA GLY A 76 5.63 -24.01 0.90
C GLY A 76 6.41 -22.98 0.11
N ARG A 77 7.57 -23.38 -0.40
CA ARG A 77 8.44 -22.48 -1.16
C ARG A 77 7.90 -22.11 -2.54
N ASP A 78 6.92 -22.87 -3.03
CA ASP A 78 6.28 -22.60 -4.33
C ASP A 78 5.04 -21.73 -4.18
N GLN A 79 4.78 -21.23 -3.00
CA GLN A 79 3.63 -20.39 -2.73
C GLN A 79 3.76 -19.05 -3.44
N SER A 80 2.63 -18.55 -3.94
CA SER A 80 2.54 -17.21 -4.51
C SER A 80 1.38 -16.47 -3.88
N LEU A 81 1.61 -15.21 -3.54
CA LEU A 81 0.62 -14.33 -2.94
C LEU A 81 0.36 -13.19 -3.90
N VAL A 82 -0.89 -13.08 -4.36
CA VAL A 82 -1.30 -12.01 -5.28
C VAL A 82 -2.31 -11.14 -4.58
N PHE A 83 -2.05 -9.84 -4.55
CA PHE A 83 -2.89 -8.88 -3.85
C PHE A 83 -3.63 -8.00 -4.84
N ARG A 84 -4.83 -7.57 -4.45
CA ARG A 84 -5.57 -6.54 -5.16
C ARG A 84 -5.70 -5.32 -4.25
N THR A 85 -5.45 -4.14 -4.80
CA THR A 85 -5.57 -2.90 -4.04
C THR A 85 -6.98 -2.33 -4.16
N ASN A 86 -7.25 -1.33 -3.32
CA ASN A 86 -8.53 -0.63 -3.34
C ASN A 86 -8.75 0.22 -4.59
N VAL A 87 -7.71 0.40 -5.41
CA VAL A 87 -7.82 1.06 -6.72
C VAL A 87 -7.68 0.05 -7.87
N ASP A 88 -7.85 -1.23 -7.54
CA ASP A 88 -7.89 -2.36 -8.47
C ASP A 88 -6.57 -2.71 -9.17
N ASP A 89 -5.45 -2.26 -8.63
CA ASP A 89 -4.16 -2.79 -9.04
C ASP A 89 -4.03 -4.22 -8.53
N VAL A 90 -3.48 -5.11 -9.37
CA VAL A 90 -3.19 -6.49 -8.99
C VAL A 90 -1.68 -6.64 -8.94
N VAL A 91 -1.17 -7.07 -7.81
CA VAL A 91 0.27 -7.13 -7.55
C VAL A 91 0.65 -8.50 -7.02
N ALA A 92 1.59 -9.14 -7.69
CA ALA A 92 2.15 -10.40 -7.21
C ALA A 92 3.32 -10.10 -6.28
N CYS A 93 3.18 -10.44 -5.01
CA CYS A 93 4.25 -10.26 -4.03
C CYS A 93 5.45 -11.13 -4.42
N GLY A 94 6.62 -10.54 -4.42
CA GLY A 94 7.85 -11.22 -4.79
C GLY A 94 9.03 -10.25 -4.76
N PRO A 95 10.17 -10.65 -5.34
CA PRO A 95 11.35 -9.79 -5.33
C PRO A 95 11.14 -8.41 -5.98
N GLU A 96 10.25 -8.32 -6.98
CA GLU A 96 9.94 -7.06 -7.65
C GLU A 96 8.92 -6.23 -6.91
N HIS A 97 8.09 -6.86 -6.10
CA HIS A 97 7.05 -6.24 -5.28
C HIS A 97 7.12 -6.81 -3.87
N PRO A 98 8.14 -6.44 -3.10
CA PRO A 98 8.31 -7.02 -1.78
C PRO A 98 7.27 -6.53 -0.79
N VAL A 99 6.99 -7.34 0.21
CA VAL A 99 6.24 -6.94 1.39
C VAL A 99 7.24 -6.75 2.53
N ARG A 100 7.12 -5.65 3.26
CA ARG A 100 7.92 -5.38 4.44
C ARG A 100 7.01 -5.21 5.65
N PHE A 101 7.51 -5.54 6.81
CA PHE A 101 6.74 -5.46 8.05
C PHE A 101 7.36 -4.41 8.95
N GLU A 102 6.57 -3.45 9.37
CA GLU A 102 7.02 -2.33 10.17
C GLU A 102 6.37 -2.39 11.55
N PRO A 103 7.15 -2.28 12.64
CA PRO A 103 6.57 -2.26 13.98
C PRO A 103 5.65 -1.07 14.18
N GLU A 104 4.54 -1.32 14.86
CA GLU A 104 3.61 -0.27 15.25
C GLU A 104 3.74 -0.04 16.75
N ALA A 105 4.20 1.15 17.13
CA ALA A 105 4.51 1.44 18.54
C ALA A 105 3.29 1.38 19.45
N GLU A 106 2.13 1.81 18.96
CA GLU A 106 0.93 1.91 19.79
C GLU A 106 0.34 0.56 20.16
N THR A 107 0.41 -0.42 19.24
CA THR A 107 -0.23 -1.72 19.46
C THR A 107 0.76 -2.82 19.75
N GLY A 108 2.05 -2.58 19.49
CA GLY A 108 3.09 -3.61 19.56
C GLY A 108 3.02 -4.62 18.45
N GLY A 109 2.12 -4.45 17.48
CA GLY A 109 1.97 -5.30 16.33
C GLY A 109 2.83 -4.86 15.16
N LEU A 110 2.52 -5.42 14.01
CA LEU A 110 3.24 -5.13 12.77
C LEU A 110 2.27 -4.62 11.71
N LYS A 111 2.77 -3.74 10.84
CA LYS A 111 2.03 -3.24 9.70
C LYS A 111 2.73 -3.71 8.42
N PRO A 112 2.05 -4.50 7.58
CA PRO A 112 2.66 -4.94 6.34
C PRO A 112 2.45 -3.92 5.23
N TYR A 113 3.51 -3.59 4.52
CA TYR A 113 3.46 -2.69 3.37
C TYR A 113 3.95 -3.43 2.14
N LEU A 114 3.11 -3.46 1.11
CA LEU A 114 3.40 -4.12 -0.15
C LEU A 114 3.80 -3.09 -1.20
N HIS A 115 4.93 -3.30 -1.86
CA HIS A 115 5.34 -2.44 -2.95
C HIS A 115 4.38 -2.61 -4.14
N VAL A 116 3.86 -1.50 -4.65
CA VAL A 116 2.95 -1.52 -5.80
C VAL A 116 3.66 -1.09 -7.07
N ARG A 117 4.19 0.13 -7.10
CA ARG A 117 4.99 0.63 -8.22
C ARG A 117 5.76 1.88 -7.80
N GLY A 118 6.92 2.09 -8.42
CA GLY A 118 7.76 3.23 -8.07
C GLY A 118 8.06 3.25 -6.57
N ARG A 119 7.72 4.34 -5.89
CA ARG A 119 7.84 4.46 -4.44
C ARG A 119 6.49 4.37 -3.74
N LEU A 120 5.48 3.82 -4.40
CA LEU A 120 4.13 3.72 -3.86
C LEU A 120 3.90 2.33 -3.27
N GLU A 121 3.36 2.32 -2.05
CA GLU A 121 3.07 1.09 -1.32
C GLU A 121 1.59 1.01 -0.97
N ALA A 122 1.13 -0.21 -0.72
CA ALA A 122 -0.19 -0.49 -0.18
C ALA A 122 -0.06 -1.03 1.23
N LEU A 123 -0.83 -0.49 2.16
CA LEU A 123 -0.95 -1.07 3.49
C LEU A 123 -1.87 -2.28 3.40
N VAL A 124 -1.38 -3.44 3.82
CA VAL A 124 -2.19 -4.65 3.88
C VAL A 124 -3.20 -4.51 5.02
N THR A 125 -4.48 -4.76 4.75
CA THR A 125 -5.51 -4.62 5.76
C THR A 125 -5.27 -5.59 6.92
N ARG A 126 -5.85 -5.29 8.07
CA ARG A 126 -5.66 -6.13 9.26
C ARG A 126 -6.17 -7.56 9.03
N ALA A 127 -7.28 -7.73 8.33
CA ALA A 127 -7.80 -9.06 8.03
C ALA A 127 -6.79 -9.86 7.21
N LEU A 128 -6.20 -9.25 6.20
CA LEU A 128 -5.19 -9.92 5.39
C LEU A 128 -3.89 -10.14 6.14
N TYR A 129 -3.55 -9.25 7.07
CA TYR A 129 -2.39 -9.45 7.92
C TYR A 129 -2.51 -10.76 8.72
N TYR A 130 -3.69 -11.04 9.28
CA TYR A 130 -3.91 -12.28 10.00
C TYR A 130 -3.80 -13.49 9.07
N ASP A 131 -4.29 -13.37 7.84
CA ASP A 131 -4.13 -14.42 6.84
C ASP A 131 -2.65 -14.67 6.51
N LEU A 132 -1.87 -13.59 6.39
CA LEU A 132 -0.42 -13.72 6.18
C LEU A 132 0.26 -14.43 7.34
N VAL A 133 -0.10 -14.09 8.56
CA VAL A 133 0.49 -14.73 9.75
C VAL A 133 0.18 -16.22 9.77
N GLU A 134 -1.00 -16.62 9.35
CA GLU A 134 -1.37 -18.05 9.27
C GLU A 134 -0.53 -18.80 8.23
N LEU A 135 -0.06 -18.12 7.20
CA LEU A 135 0.80 -18.71 6.17
C LEU A 135 2.27 -18.68 6.56
N ALA A 136 2.61 -18.06 7.67
CA ALA A 136 3.99 -17.89 8.10
C ALA A 136 4.61 -19.23 8.53
N VAL A 137 5.88 -19.38 8.20
CA VAL A 137 6.68 -20.55 8.58
C VAL A 137 8.01 -20.09 9.17
N GLU A 138 8.64 -20.98 9.92
CA GLU A 138 9.97 -20.74 10.44
C GLU A 138 11.03 -21.26 9.51
N GLU A 139 12.03 -20.42 9.22
CA GLU A 139 13.21 -20.77 8.45
C GLU A 139 14.41 -20.10 9.10
N ASP A 140 15.39 -20.90 9.53
CA ASP A 140 16.62 -20.38 10.15
C ASP A 140 16.36 -19.41 11.31
N ASP A 141 15.46 -19.80 12.22
CA ASP A 141 15.05 -19.01 13.39
C ASP A 141 14.34 -17.70 13.07
N ARG A 142 13.84 -17.56 11.83
CA ARG A 142 13.04 -16.40 11.44
C ARG A 142 11.66 -16.84 11.04
N LEU A 143 10.67 -16.01 11.36
CA LEU A 143 9.29 -16.22 10.96
C LEU A 143 9.04 -15.38 9.71
N GLY A 144 8.50 -15.98 8.68
CA GLY A 144 8.22 -15.27 7.45
C GLY A 144 7.28 -16.01 6.52
N VAL A 145 7.01 -15.41 5.37
CA VAL A 145 6.14 -15.99 4.35
C VAL A 145 6.88 -16.10 3.03
N TRP A 146 6.59 -17.17 2.31
CA TRP A 146 7.12 -17.36 0.96
C TRP A 146 6.19 -16.75 -0.06
N SER A 147 6.75 -16.09 -1.06
CA SER A 147 6.02 -15.71 -2.26
C SER A 147 6.99 -15.57 -3.41
N LYS A 148 6.68 -16.22 -4.51
CA LYS A 148 7.49 -16.20 -5.74
C LYS A 148 8.97 -16.52 -5.49
N GLY A 149 9.22 -17.52 -4.68
CA GLY A 149 10.56 -18.00 -4.41
C GLY A 149 11.37 -17.16 -3.44
N HIS A 150 10.77 -16.15 -2.83
CA HIS A 150 11.45 -15.29 -1.86
C HIS A 150 10.79 -15.40 -0.50
N PHE A 151 11.63 -15.41 0.56
CA PHE A 151 11.15 -15.50 1.93
C PHE A 151 11.14 -14.08 2.53
N PHE A 152 9.95 -13.60 2.86
CA PHE A 152 9.77 -12.28 3.44
C PHE A 152 9.66 -12.40 4.95
N VAL A 153 10.62 -11.84 5.66
CA VAL A 153 10.72 -12.00 7.10
C VAL A 153 9.70 -11.12 7.81
N ILE A 154 8.91 -11.73 8.70
CA ILE A 154 7.96 -11.02 9.55
C ILE A 154 8.64 -10.67 10.87
N ALA A 155 9.34 -11.61 11.48
CA ALA A 155 9.98 -11.43 12.77
C ALA A 155 11.19 -12.37 12.91
N GLY A 156 12.10 -11.98 13.73
CA GLY A 156 13.30 -12.79 13.98
C GLY A 156 14.53 -11.93 14.05
#